data_a7ac32c1f3302d3cfec083d1b7fbbd84
#
_entry.id   a7ac32c1f3302d3cfec083d1b7fbbd84
#
_cell.length_a   1.000
_cell.length_b   1.000
_cell.length_c   1.000
_cell.angle_alpha   90.00
_cell.angle_beta   90.00
_cell.angle_gamma   90.00
#
_symmetry.space_group_name_H-M   'P 1'
#
loop_
_entity.id
_entity.type
_entity.pdbx_description
1 polymer ?
#
loop_
_entity_poly.entity_id
_entity_poly.type
_entity_poly.pdbx_seq_one_letter_code
_entity_poly.pdbx_strand_id
1 'polypeptide(L)'
;KELPVRHKNLFFKITSEKFQAEVAALKARIPELGRPQFLAELARLVASAGDPHTALTVMPQKAFPLKLYWFKEGISVTDTTPEHAALLNGRLTAVDGHPVEEVVRAFAGIIPHDNDAQVKDFVPRFLASSEHLFGLGLIADPETATVTVRTPSGGTASAKMKSLHLGAIRTVSWAVQAVDPLRLPLYRRTAASAYEFVYLPDSRTLYFAYNSCRDLPDRPFSAFVAGLWDIVRKNPVEKLVIDLRNNGGGDSSILDPFIGELAAAKEINRKGRLFVIVGRRTFSSAILNAL
;
A
#
# COMPACT_ATOMS: atom_id res chain seq x y z
N LYS A 1 23.57 -3.00 17.04
CA LYS A 1 24.30 -4.24 17.38
C LYS A 1 23.47 -5.49 17.09
N GLU A 2 22.14 -5.45 17.27
CA GLU A 2 21.28 -6.64 17.14
C GLU A 2 20.89 -6.99 15.72
N LEU A 3 20.62 -5.99 14.85
CA LEU A 3 20.16 -6.24 13.49
C LEU A 3 21.09 -7.17 12.69
N PRO A 4 22.43 -6.97 12.68
CA PRO A 4 23.34 -7.88 12.00
C PRO A 4 23.36 -9.31 12.57
N VAL A 5 22.96 -9.49 13.82
CA VAL A 5 22.94 -10.80 14.48
C VAL A 5 21.60 -11.51 14.28
N ARG A 6 20.49 -10.76 14.26
CA ARG A 6 19.14 -11.31 14.17
C ARG A 6 18.66 -11.50 12.74
N HIS A 7 19.12 -10.68 11.80
CA HIS A 7 18.74 -10.79 10.40
C HIS A 7 19.47 -11.96 9.74
N LYS A 8 18.73 -12.82 9.06
CA LYS A 8 19.28 -14.05 8.47
C LYS A 8 20.37 -13.78 7.43
N ASN A 9 20.29 -12.70 6.65
CA ASN A 9 21.24 -12.31 5.62
C ASN A 9 21.22 -10.79 5.38
N LEU A 10 21.63 -9.99 6.38
CA LEU A 10 21.55 -8.53 6.31
C LEU A 10 22.36 -7.92 5.17
N PHE A 11 23.48 -8.55 4.84
CA PHE A 11 24.48 -7.99 3.94
C PHE A 11 24.37 -8.51 2.49
N PHE A 12 23.17 -8.90 2.06
CA PHE A 12 22.99 -9.41 0.68
C PHE A 12 22.92 -8.29 -0.38
N LYS A 13 22.53 -7.06 0.00
CA LYS A 13 22.49 -5.88 -0.89
C LYS A 13 23.44 -4.76 -0.46
N ILE A 14 23.92 -4.76 0.78
CA ILE A 14 24.86 -3.77 1.31
C ILE A 14 26.03 -4.51 1.98
N THR A 15 27.26 -4.03 1.83
CA THR A 15 28.37 -4.65 2.55
C THR A 15 28.36 -4.29 4.03
N SER A 16 28.95 -5.15 4.88
CA SER A 16 29.07 -4.89 6.33
C SER A 16 29.78 -3.58 6.61
N GLU A 17 30.88 -3.30 5.89
CA GLU A 17 31.69 -2.10 6.04
C GLU A 17 30.89 -0.84 5.73
N LYS A 18 30.13 -0.85 4.61
CA LYS A 18 29.26 0.27 4.23
C LYS A 18 28.15 0.49 5.26
N PHE A 19 27.49 -0.58 5.70
CA PHE A 19 26.45 -0.48 6.73
C PHE A 19 27.01 0.09 8.05
N GLN A 20 28.18 -0.37 8.50
CA GLN A 20 28.82 0.15 9.72
C GLN A 20 29.24 1.62 9.57
N ALA A 21 29.72 2.02 8.39
CA ALA A 21 30.04 3.42 8.10
C ALA A 21 28.76 4.31 8.18
N GLU A 22 27.64 3.86 7.61
CA GLU A 22 26.36 4.56 7.71
C GLU A 22 25.84 4.65 9.16
N VAL A 23 26.03 3.57 9.96
CA VAL A 23 25.73 3.58 11.41
C VAL A 23 26.59 4.62 12.15
N ALA A 24 27.88 4.69 11.85
CA ALA A 24 28.78 5.64 12.48
C ALA A 24 28.42 7.09 12.10
N ALA A 25 28.12 7.34 10.82
CA ALA A 25 27.70 8.64 10.33
C ALA A 25 26.39 9.10 10.99
N LEU A 26 25.38 8.22 11.09
CA LEU A 26 24.14 8.55 11.79
C LEU A 26 24.38 8.85 13.26
N LYS A 27 25.19 8.04 13.96
CA LYS A 27 25.52 8.29 15.38
C LYS A 27 26.15 9.66 15.61
N ALA A 28 27.05 10.09 14.75
CA ALA A 28 27.70 11.38 14.84
C ALA A 28 26.70 12.55 14.73
N ARG A 29 25.64 12.35 13.93
CA ARG A 29 24.61 13.38 13.67
C ARG A 29 23.47 13.40 14.70
N ILE A 30 23.32 12.37 15.53
CA ILE A 30 22.20 12.31 16.52
C ILE A 30 22.05 13.59 17.33
N PRO A 31 23.10 14.25 17.86
CA PRO A 31 22.96 15.47 18.64
C PRO A 31 22.34 16.65 17.89
N GLU A 32 22.39 16.64 16.56
CA GLU A 32 21.91 17.71 15.66
C GLU A 32 20.52 17.46 15.13
N LEU A 33 20.00 16.22 15.29
CA LEU A 33 18.73 15.80 14.69
C LEU A 33 17.58 15.93 15.71
N GLY A 34 16.48 16.54 15.26
CA GLY A 34 15.20 16.38 15.92
C GLY A 34 14.65 14.96 15.73
N ARG A 35 13.65 14.59 16.54
CA ARG A 35 13.07 13.24 16.48
C ARG A 35 12.59 12.82 15.08
N PRO A 36 11.84 13.64 14.31
CA PRO A 36 11.41 13.24 12.96
C PRO A 36 12.58 12.99 12.00
N GLN A 37 13.62 13.84 12.02
CA GLN A 37 14.81 13.69 11.19
C GLN A 37 15.58 12.43 11.57
N PHE A 38 15.75 12.18 12.89
CA PHE A 38 16.40 10.96 13.37
C PHE A 38 15.66 9.69 12.90
N LEU A 39 14.32 9.69 12.97
CA LEU A 39 13.52 8.55 12.54
C LEU A 39 13.61 8.33 11.03
N ALA A 40 13.63 9.40 10.22
CA ALA A 40 13.81 9.30 8.77
C ALA A 40 15.20 8.74 8.41
N GLU A 41 16.27 9.22 9.06
CA GLU A 41 17.63 8.71 8.83
C GLU A 41 17.79 7.26 9.31
N LEU A 42 17.17 6.90 10.43
CA LEU A 42 17.16 5.51 10.91
C LEU A 42 16.38 4.59 9.95
N ALA A 43 15.24 5.06 9.40
CA ALA A 43 14.48 4.31 8.40
C ALA A 43 15.31 4.10 7.13
N ARG A 44 16.06 5.14 6.70
CA ARG A 44 16.97 5.05 5.54
C ARG A 44 18.07 4.01 5.77
N LEU A 45 18.69 4.03 6.96
CA LEU A 45 19.71 3.05 7.34
C LEU A 45 19.15 1.61 7.34
N VAL A 46 17.93 1.41 7.86
CA VAL A 46 17.29 0.08 7.84
C VAL A 46 16.93 -0.32 6.41
N ALA A 47 16.40 0.60 5.61
CA ALA A 47 16.04 0.34 4.21
C ALA A 47 17.24 -0.01 3.34
N SER A 48 18.46 0.45 3.70
CA SER A 48 19.68 0.13 2.96
C SER A 48 20.04 -1.37 2.96
N ALA A 49 19.50 -2.15 3.92
CA ALA A 49 19.56 -3.61 3.89
C ALA A 49 18.88 -4.21 2.64
N GLY A 50 17.88 -3.48 2.08
CA GLY A 50 17.20 -3.87 0.84
C GLY A 50 16.25 -5.06 0.98
N ASP A 51 15.90 -5.47 2.19
CA ASP A 51 14.91 -6.50 2.47
C ASP A 51 13.56 -5.86 2.79
N PRO A 52 12.50 -6.05 1.97
CA PRO A 52 11.19 -5.46 2.19
C PRO A 52 10.50 -5.89 3.49
N HIS A 53 10.95 -6.98 4.12
CA HIS A 53 10.45 -7.41 5.44
C HIS A 53 11.23 -6.78 6.59
N THR A 54 12.35 -6.11 6.31
CA THR A 54 13.19 -5.42 7.31
C THR A 54 12.99 -3.93 7.19
N ALA A 55 11.98 -3.41 7.86
CA ALA A 55 11.57 -2.01 7.80
C ALA A 55 11.51 -1.37 9.19
N LEU A 56 11.83 -0.09 9.27
CA LEU A 56 11.41 0.75 10.40
C LEU A 56 10.07 1.38 10.07
N THR A 57 8.99 0.83 10.64
CA THR A 57 7.67 1.40 10.49
C THR A 57 7.44 2.49 11.53
N VAL A 58 7.49 3.74 11.09
CA VAL A 58 7.13 4.88 11.92
C VAL A 58 5.68 5.25 11.60
N MET A 59 4.79 5.02 12.57
CA MET A 59 3.40 5.46 12.43
C MET A 59 3.32 6.96 12.70
N PRO A 60 2.86 7.77 11.74
CA PRO A 60 2.70 9.20 11.95
C PRO A 60 1.58 9.47 12.96
N GLN A 61 1.65 10.59 13.64
CA GLN A 61 0.56 11.10 14.51
C GLN A 61 -0.26 12.17 13.79
N LYS A 62 0.37 12.88 12.85
CA LYS A 62 -0.25 13.97 12.07
C LYS A 62 -0.13 13.72 10.57
N ALA A 63 -1.14 14.17 9.85
CA ALA A 63 -1.15 14.15 8.40
C ALA A 63 -1.93 15.34 7.84
N PHE A 64 -1.63 15.71 6.61
CA PHE A 64 -2.46 16.62 5.84
C PHE A 64 -3.73 15.90 5.38
N PRO A 65 -4.90 16.57 5.33
CA PRO A 65 -6.16 15.97 4.93
C PRO A 65 -6.21 15.73 3.40
N LEU A 66 -5.36 14.81 2.95
CA LEU A 66 -5.19 14.41 1.56
C LEU A 66 -5.28 12.90 1.43
N LYS A 67 -6.02 12.42 0.42
CA LYS A 67 -5.93 11.06 -0.09
C LYS A 67 -5.26 11.10 -1.46
N LEU A 68 -4.26 10.27 -1.64
CA LEU A 68 -3.42 10.21 -2.81
C LEU A 68 -3.43 8.81 -3.41
N TYR A 69 -3.34 8.75 -4.73
CA TYR A 69 -3.14 7.49 -5.44
C TYR A 69 -2.17 7.70 -6.61
N TRP A 70 -1.31 6.72 -6.84
CA TRP A 70 -0.37 6.76 -7.96
C TRP A 70 -0.97 6.08 -9.18
N PHE A 71 -1.47 6.87 -10.12
CA PHE A 71 -1.95 6.42 -11.43
C PHE A 71 -0.79 6.26 -12.41
N LYS A 72 -1.10 5.84 -13.65
CA LYS A 72 -0.11 5.74 -14.72
C LYS A 72 0.55 7.09 -15.02
N GLU A 73 -0.24 8.16 -14.93
CA GLU A 73 0.14 9.54 -15.22
C GLU A 73 0.92 10.22 -14.07
N GLY A 74 0.94 9.62 -12.88
CA GLY A 74 1.58 10.12 -11.67
C GLY A 74 0.70 10.07 -10.44
N ILE A 75 1.17 10.68 -9.35
CA ILE A 75 0.42 10.75 -8.08
C ILE A 75 -0.65 11.83 -8.23
N SER A 76 -1.90 11.50 -7.92
CA SER A 76 -3.01 12.45 -7.96
C SER A 76 -3.76 12.51 -6.64
N VAL A 77 -4.34 13.67 -6.36
CA VAL A 77 -5.22 13.90 -5.21
C VAL A 77 -6.57 13.27 -5.50
N THR A 78 -6.91 12.20 -4.79
CA THR A 78 -8.19 11.51 -4.96
C THR A 78 -9.27 12.01 -4.02
N ASP A 79 -8.88 12.66 -2.92
CA ASP A 79 -9.78 13.29 -1.98
C ASP A 79 -9.06 14.32 -1.10
N THR A 80 -9.78 15.32 -0.62
CA THR A 80 -9.32 16.34 0.31
C THR A 80 -10.53 16.97 1.02
N THR A 81 -10.32 17.96 1.89
CA THR A 81 -11.43 18.71 2.49
C THR A 81 -12.06 19.70 1.49
N PRO A 82 -13.32 20.12 1.67
CA PRO A 82 -14.00 21.05 0.78
C PRO A 82 -13.24 22.38 0.56
N GLU A 83 -12.55 22.88 1.58
CA GLU A 83 -11.74 24.11 1.48
C GLU A 83 -10.57 23.99 0.49
N HIS A 84 -10.11 22.76 0.24
CA HIS A 84 -9.01 22.46 -0.69
C HIS A 84 -9.48 21.76 -1.97
N ALA A 85 -10.78 21.82 -2.30
CA ALA A 85 -11.39 21.14 -3.44
C ALA A 85 -10.72 21.49 -4.79
N ALA A 86 -10.05 22.65 -4.92
CA ALA A 86 -9.28 23.01 -6.10
C ALA A 86 -8.13 22.04 -6.43
N LEU A 87 -7.70 21.21 -5.46
CA LEU A 87 -6.66 20.19 -5.66
C LEU A 87 -7.23 18.86 -6.18
N LEU A 88 -8.54 18.65 -6.15
CA LEU A 88 -9.17 17.36 -6.50
C LEU A 88 -8.86 16.96 -7.94
N ASN A 89 -8.55 15.69 -8.11
CA ASN A 89 -8.16 15.05 -9.37
C ASN A 89 -6.92 15.67 -10.01
N GLY A 90 -6.27 16.65 -9.34
CA GLY A 90 -5.02 17.23 -9.79
C GLY A 90 -3.86 16.27 -9.60
N ARG A 91 -2.96 16.25 -10.60
CA ARG A 91 -1.69 15.51 -10.51
C ARG A 91 -0.70 16.31 -9.68
N LEU A 92 -0.20 15.71 -8.60
CA LEU A 92 0.81 16.32 -7.73
C LEU A 92 2.06 16.69 -8.53
N THR A 93 2.51 17.94 -8.40
CA THR A 93 3.72 18.45 -9.04
C THR A 93 4.77 18.88 -8.04
N ALA A 94 4.36 19.39 -6.87
CA ALA A 94 5.31 19.79 -5.83
C ALA A 94 4.68 19.76 -4.41
N VAL A 95 5.55 19.68 -3.41
CA VAL A 95 5.25 19.90 -1.99
C VAL A 95 6.26 20.92 -1.47
N ASP A 96 5.81 22.05 -0.91
CA ASP A 96 6.65 23.20 -0.48
C ASP A 96 7.74 23.59 -1.50
N GLY A 97 7.42 23.53 -2.80
CA GLY A 97 8.34 23.83 -3.87
C GLY A 97 9.25 22.69 -4.31
N HIS A 98 9.36 21.60 -3.54
CA HIS A 98 10.09 20.40 -3.93
C HIS A 98 9.32 19.65 -5.04
N PRO A 99 9.91 19.43 -6.23
CA PRO A 99 9.29 18.67 -7.30
C PRO A 99 8.87 17.26 -6.83
N VAL A 100 7.76 16.75 -7.35
CA VAL A 100 7.22 15.44 -6.92
C VAL A 100 8.22 14.31 -7.11
N GLU A 101 9.10 14.37 -8.10
CA GLU A 101 10.14 13.39 -8.36
C GLU A 101 11.21 13.38 -7.24
N GLU A 102 11.51 14.53 -6.66
CA GLU A 102 12.38 14.65 -5.50
C GLU A 102 11.71 14.07 -4.25
N VAL A 103 10.45 14.43 -4.02
CA VAL A 103 9.63 13.90 -2.93
C VAL A 103 9.55 12.37 -3.01
N VAL A 104 9.25 11.82 -4.18
CA VAL A 104 9.19 10.36 -4.40
C VAL A 104 10.54 9.69 -4.10
N ARG A 105 11.64 10.28 -4.56
CA ARG A 105 13.00 9.75 -4.34
C ARG A 105 13.36 9.73 -2.87
N ALA A 106 13.02 10.79 -2.13
CA ALA A 106 13.26 10.87 -0.69
C ALA A 106 12.49 9.78 0.07
N PHE A 107 11.20 9.59 -0.26
CA PHE A 107 10.39 8.52 0.32
C PHE A 107 10.89 7.12 -0.07
N ALA A 108 11.26 6.90 -1.33
CA ALA A 108 11.82 5.61 -1.76
C ALA A 108 13.08 5.24 -0.97
N GLY A 109 13.87 6.22 -0.55
CA GLY A 109 15.07 6.01 0.26
C GLY A 109 14.81 5.51 1.68
N ILE A 110 13.60 5.66 2.22
CA ILE A 110 13.22 5.18 3.56
C ILE A 110 12.29 3.96 3.54
N ILE A 111 11.88 3.51 2.35
CA ILE A 111 11.00 2.36 2.14
C ILE A 111 11.85 1.22 1.59
N PRO A 112 12.08 0.13 2.35
CA PRO A 112 12.75 -1.03 1.80
C PRO A 112 11.83 -1.67 0.73
N HIS A 113 12.38 -1.93 -0.45
CA HIS A 113 11.61 -2.44 -1.58
C HIS A 113 12.48 -3.28 -2.52
N ASP A 114 11.85 -4.24 -3.19
CA ASP A 114 12.46 -5.05 -4.25
C ASP A 114 12.20 -4.48 -5.64
N ASN A 115 11.10 -3.73 -5.79
CA ASN A 115 10.68 -3.22 -7.08
C ASN A 115 9.83 -1.94 -6.93
N ASP A 116 9.62 -1.25 -8.04
CA ASP A 116 8.84 0.00 -8.13
C ASP A 116 7.36 -0.15 -7.71
N ALA A 117 6.79 -1.35 -7.78
CA ALA A 117 5.39 -1.55 -7.39
C ALA A 117 5.17 -1.25 -5.90
N GLN A 118 6.13 -1.66 -5.05
CA GLN A 118 6.11 -1.34 -3.62
C GLN A 118 6.24 0.17 -3.38
N VAL A 119 7.17 0.84 -4.05
CA VAL A 119 7.33 2.30 -3.96
C VAL A 119 6.01 3.00 -4.37
N LYS A 120 5.39 2.58 -5.47
CA LYS A 120 4.12 3.13 -5.96
C LYS A 120 2.92 2.84 -5.05
N ASP A 121 2.99 1.80 -4.24
CA ASP A 121 1.97 1.53 -3.24
C ASP A 121 2.20 2.34 -1.94
N PHE A 122 3.45 2.38 -1.46
CA PHE A 122 3.76 2.99 -0.17
C PHE A 122 3.81 4.52 -0.21
N VAL A 123 4.45 5.12 -1.23
CA VAL A 123 4.63 6.57 -1.29
C VAL A 123 3.33 7.34 -1.14
N PRO A 124 2.23 7.06 -1.87
CA PRO A 124 0.99 7.83 -1.70
C PRO A 124 0.38 7.74 -0.30
N ARG A 125 0.62 6.66 0.43
CA ARG A 125 0.10 6.47 1.79
C ARG A 125 0.83 7.32 2.82
N PHE A 126 2.15 7.50 2.65
CA PHE A 126 2.98 8.21 3.62
C PHE A 126 3.22 9.67 3.23
N LEU A 127 3.01 10.05 1.96
CA LEU A 127 3.25 11.39 1.46
C LEU A 127 2.35 12.44 2.13
N ALA A 128 1.18 12.06 2.62
CA ALA A 128 0.34 12.95 3.42
C ALA A 128 0.82 13.14 4.87
N SER A 129 1.78 12.34 5.35
CA SER A 129 2.31 12.47 6.72
C SER A 129 3.22 13.69 6.85
N SER A 130 2.83 14.63 7.72
CA SER A 130 3.64 15.82 7.99
C SER A 130 4.98 15.49 8.64
N GLU A 131 5.02 14.49 9.51
CA GLU A 131 6.24 14.09 10.21
C GLU A 131 7.24 13.41 9.28
N HIS A 132 6.78 12.62 8.30
CA HIS A 132 7.68 12.06 7.29
C HIS A 132 8.22 13.15 6.36
N LEU A 133 7.36 14.06 5.88
CA LEU A 133 7.80 15.16 5.03
C LEU A 133 8.82 16.05 5.75
N PHE A 134 8.55 16.42 7.01
CA PHE A 134 9.46 17.21 7.83
C PHE A 134 10.76 16.45 8.17
N GLY A 135 10.66 15.19 8.51
CA GLY A 135 11.82 14.33 8.79
C GLY A 135 12.74 14.15 7.59
N LEU A 136 12.17 14.15 6.39
CA LEU A 136 12.91 14.08 5.11
C LEU A 136 13.43 15.44 4.62
N GLY A 137 13.12 16.54 5.33
CA GLY A 137 13.52 17.90 4.95
C GLY A 137 12.76 18.45 3.74
N LEU A 138 11.57 17.91 3.45
CA LEU A 138 10.73 18.34 2.30
C LEU A 138 9.74 19.44 2.66
N ILE A 139 9.56 19.73 3.94
CA ILE A 139 8.79 20.87 4.47
C ILE A 139 9.56 21.49 5.64
N ALA A 140 9.46 22.80 5.79
CA ALA A 140 10.14 23.53 6.87
C ALA A 140 9.37 23.53 8.20
N ASP A 141 8.05 23.34 8.15
CA ASP A 141 7.15 23.37 9.30
C ASP A 141 6.25 22.13 9.29
N PRO A 142 6.28 21.27 10.35
CA PRO A 142 5.43 20.09 10.42
C PRO A 142 3.93 20.41 10.55
N GLU A 143 3.57 21.65 10.86
CA GLU A 143 2.18 22.07 11.02
C GLU A 143 1.54 22.49 9.70
N THR A 144 2.34 22.92 8.70
CA THR A 144 1.80 23.40 7.42
C THR A 144 2.65 22.94 6.23
N ALA A 145 2.01 22.73 5.10
CA ALA A 145 2.68 22.53 3.80
C ALA A 145 1.86 23.07 2.66
N THR A 146 2.54 23.50 1.60
CA THR A 146 1.91 23.90 0.34
C THR A 146 1.94 22.73 -0.64
N VAL A 147 0.76 22.29 -1.06
CA VAL A 147 0.60 21.25 -2.07
C VAL A 147 0.26 21.90 -3.41
N THR A 148 1.02 21.57 -4.44
CA THR A 148 0.81 22.08 -5.80
C THR A 148 0.48 20.93 -6.75
N VAL A 149 -0.55 21.13 -7.57
CA VAL A 149 -1.03 20.16 -8.54
C VAL A 149 -1.19 20.77 -9.92
N ARG A 150 -1.07 19.95 -10.94
CA ARG A 150 -1.59 20.23 -12.27
C ARG A 150 -3.03 19.79 -12.34
N THR A 151 -3.96 20.72 -12.60
CA THR A 151 -5.39 20.40 -12.66
C THR A 151 -5.75 19.60 -13.92
N PRO A 152 -6.91 18.92 -13.95
CA PRO A 152 -7.39 18.22 -15.14
C PRO A 152 -7.56 19.14 -16.36
N SER A 153 -7.86 20.44 -16.14
CA SER A 153 -7.94 21.46 -17.20
C SER A 153 -6.58 21.94 -17.72
N GLY A 154 -5.47 21.44 -17.16
CA GLY A 154 -4.11 21.79 -17.58
C GLY A 154 -3.48 22.97 -16.86
N GLY A 155 -4.23 23.68 -16.00
CA GLY A 155 -3.73 24.76 -15.15
C GLY A 155 -2.96 24.22 -13.92
N THR A 156 -2.57 25.15 -13.04
CA THR A 156 -1.94 24.86 -11.75
C THR A 156 -2.84 25.35 -10.63
N ALA A 157 -2.96 24.53 -9.58
CA ALA A 157 -3.59 24.91 -8.33
C ALA A 157 -2.62 24.62 -7.18
N SER A 158 -2.60 25.50 -6.18
CA SER A 158 -1.81 25.34 -4.96
C SER A 158 -2.66 25.68 -3.74
N ALA A 159 -2.46 24.93 -2.67
CA ALA A 159 -3.11 25.22 -1.39
C ALA A 159 -2.13 25.01 -0.24
N LYS A 160 -2.11 25.93 0.71
CA LYS A 160 -1.44 25.76 1.99
C LYS A 160 -2.39 25.02 2.93
N MET A 161 -1.95 23.87 3.40
CA MET A 161 -2.73 22.97 4.26
C MET A 161 -2.16 22.94 5.66
N LYS A 162 -3.03 22.73 6.65
CA LYS A 162 -2.63 22.44 8.03
C LYS A 162 -2.64 20.92 8.26
N SER A 163 -1.63 20.43 8.98
CA SER A 163 -1.61 19.06 9.46
C SER A 163 -2.62 18.86 10.58
N LEU A 164 -3.23 17.71 10.64
CA LEU A 164 -4.20 17.31 11.65
C LEU A 164 -3.74 16.02 12.33
N HIS A 165 -4.09 15.82 13.59
CA HIS A 165 -3.93 14.52 14.23
C HIS A 165 -4.74 13.45 13.49
N LEU A 166 -4.22 12.22 13.39
CA LEU A 166 -4.90 11.14 12.69
C LEU A 166 -6.31 10.86 13.22
N GLY A 167 -6.54 11.09 14.52
CA GLY A 167 -7.89 11.03 15.10
C GLY A 167 -8.85 12.02 14.45
N ALA A 168 -8.42 13.26 14.24
CA ALA A 168 -9.20 14.30 13.59
C ALA A 168 -9.39 14.02 12.09
N ILE A 169 -8.37 13.48 11.40
CA ILE A 169 -8.48 13.08 9.98
C ILE A 169 -9.63 12.10 9.74
N ARG A 170 -9.96 11.25 10.72
CA ARG A 170 -11.07 10.30 10.61
C ARG A 170 -12.45 10.95 10.62
N THR A 171 -12.55 12.17 11.12
CA THR A 171 -13.80 12.92 11.31
C THR A 171 -13.94 14.11 10.39
N VAL A 172 -12.93 14.42 9.55
CA VAL A 172 -13.05 15.52 8.58
C VAL A 172 -14.13 15.20 7.54
N SER A 173 -14.82 16.25 7.09
CA SER A 173 -15.65 16.17 5.90
C SER A 173 -14.75 16.10 4.67
N TRP A 174 -14.90 15.04 3.89
CA TRP A 174 -14.19 14.88 2.62
C TRP A 174 -15.01 15.52 1.48
N ALA A 175 -14.32 16.11 0.52
CA ALA A 175 -14.95 16.79 -0.61
C ALA A 175 -15.60 15.80 -1.62
N VAL A 176 -15.01 14.60 -1.74
CA VAL A 176 -15.61 13.53 -2.57
C VAL A 176 -16.72 12.87 -1.79
N GLN A 177 -17.95 12.97 -2.32
CA GLN A 177 -19.10 12.27 -1.74
C GLN A 177 -18.90 10.74 -1.82
N ALA A 178 -19.43 10.05 -0.83
CA ALA A 178 -19.43 8.59 -0.83
C ALA A 178 -20.13 8.07 -2.09
N VAL A 179 -19.42 7.28 -2.87
CA VAL A 179 -20.00 6.59 -4.04
C VAL A 179 -20.86 5.43 -3.52
N ASP A 180 -22.02 5.23 -4.12
CA ASP A 180 -22.84 4.05 -3.87
C ASP A 180 -21.97 2.79 -3.90
N PRO A 181 -21.91 2.01 -2.82
CA PRO A 181 -21.08 0.80 -2.76
C PRO A 181 -21.33 -0.17 -3.92
N LEU A 182 -22.55 -0.25 -4.44
CA LEU A 182 -22.91 -1.12 -5.56
C LEU A 182 -22.28 -0.68 -6.89
N ARG A 183 -21.90 0.59 -7.02
CA ARG A 183 -21.20 1.14 -8.20
C ARG A 183 -19.68 0.97 -8.12
N LEU A 184 -19.16 0.57 -6.98
CA LEU A 184 -17.73 0.31 -6.85
C LEU A 184 -17.36 -0.99 -7.57
N PRO A 185 -16.17 -1.07 -8.19
CA PRO A 185 -15.66 -2.33 -8.72
C PRO A 185 -15.49 -3.36 -7.60
N LEU A 186 -15.63 -4.64 -7.93
CA LEU A 186 -15.64 -5.75 -6.95
C LEU A 186 -14.48 -5.69 -5.95
N TYR A 187 -13.27 -5.47 -6.43
CA TYR A 187 -12.09 -5.42 -5.56
C TYR A 187 -12.11 -4.31 -4.50
N ARG A 188 -12.91 -3.27 -4.72
CA ARG A 188 -13.13 -2.20 -3.74
C ARG A 188 -14.28 -2.52 -2.79
N ARG A 189 -15.33 -3.16 -3.29
CA ARG A 189 -16.47 -3.60 -2.46
C ARG A 189 -16.06 -4.64 -1.43
N THR A 190 -15.20 -5.58 -1.83
CA THR A 190 -14.74 -6.69 -1.01
C THR A 190 -13.50 -6.36 -0.17
N ALA A 191 -12.92 -5.16 -0.29
CA ALA A 191 -11.63 -4.81 0.32
C ALA A 191 -11.60 -4.87 1.85
N ALA A 192 -12.74 -4.73 2.52
CA ALA A 192 -12.83 -4.77 3.99
C ALA A 192 -12.76 -6.18 4.57
N SER A 193 -13.05 -7.22 3.77
CA SER A 193 -13.02 -8.62 4.20
C SER A 193 -11.66 -9.25 3.90
N ALA A 194 -11.19 -10.16 4.77
CA ALA A 194 -9.98 -10.94 4.49
C ALA A 194 -10.16 -11.84 3.25
N TYR A 195 -11.33 -12.41 3.07
CA TYR A 195 -11.72 -13.15 1.88
C TYR A 195 -13.22 -13.04 1.64
N GLU A 196 -13.62 -13.00 0.36
CA GLU A 196 -14.99 -12.87 -0.09
C GLU A 196 -15.14 -13.47 -1.48
N PHE A 197 -16.31 -14.03 -1.81
CA PHE A 197 -16.60 -14.41 -3.18
C PHE A 197 -17.94 -13.84 -3.66
N VAL A 198 -18.06 -13.64 -4.97
CA VAL A 198 -19.26 -13.18 -5.64
C VAL A 198 -19.44 -14.00 -6.93
N TYR A 199 -20.57 -14.67 -7.07
CA TYR A 199 -20.94 -15.28 -8.34
C TYR A 199 -21.63 -14.26 -9.25
N LEU A 200 -21.18 -14.18 -10.49
CA LEU A 200 -21.67 -13.27 -11.53
C LEU A 200 -22.38 -14.13 -12.58
N PRO A 201 -23.70 -14.30 -12.53
CA PRO A 201 -24.45 -15.24 -13.38
C PRO A 201 -24.35 -14.88 -14.86
N ASP A 202 -24.43 -13.61 -15.23
CA ASP A 202 -24.41 -13.16 -16.62
C ASP A 202 -23.12 -13.56 -17.35
N SER A 203 -21.99 -13.56 -16.64
CA SER A 203 -20.68 -13.95 -17.19
C SER A 203 -20.22 -15.34 -16.75
N ARG A 204 -21.04 -16.06 -15.95
CA ARG A 204 -20.72 -17.36 -15.34
C ARG A 204 -19.37 -17.35 -14.63
N THR A 205 -19.06 -16.22 -13.99
CA THR A 205 -17.76 -16.00 -13.34
C THR A 205 -17.91 -16.06 -11.84
N LEU A 206 -17.11 -16.87 -11.17
CA LEU A 206 -16.92 -16.82 -9.73
C LEU A 206 -15.71 -15.95 -9.44
N TYR A 207 -15.96 -14.80 -8.81
CA TYR A 207 -14.92 -13.88 -8.37
C TYR A 207 -14.61 -14.17 -6.90
N PHE A 208 -13.35 -14.46 -6.61
CA PHE A 208 -12.82 -14.70 -5.28
C PHE A 208 -11.79 -13.62 -4.93
N ALA A 209 -12.13 -12.70 -4.04
CA ALA A 209 -11.21 -11.75 -3.44
C ALA A 209 -10.50 -12.41 -2.24
N TYR A 210 -9.19 -12.59 -2.32
CA TYR A 210 -8.35 -13.05 -1.23
C TYR A 210 -7.44 -11.93 -0.79
N ASN A 211 -7.89 -11.12 0.19
CA ASN A 211 -7.28 -9.84 0.55
C ASN A 211 -6.27 -9.95 1.71
N SER A 212 -6.22 -11.09 2.41
CA SER A 212 -5.25 -11.35 3.48
C SER A 212 -5.10 -12.84 3.70
N CYS A 213 -3.87 -13.30 3.85
CA CYS A 213 -3.54 -14.68 4.22
C CYS A 213 -3.71 -14.86 5.73
N ARG A 214 -4.98 -14.80 6.20
CA ARG A 214 -5.34 -14.89 7.62
C ARG A 214 -6.63 -15.66 7.78
N ASP A 215 -6.65 -16.59 8.72
CA ASP A 215 -7.89 -17.24 9.13
C ASP A 215 -8.73 -16.31 10.03
N LEU A 216 -10.04 -16.40 9.95
CA LEU A 216 -10.97 -15.61 10.75
C LEU A 216 -11.71 -16.54 11.73
N PRO A 217 -11.67 -16.25 13.06
CA PRO A 217 -12.32 -17.12 14.06
C PRO A 217 -13.83 -17.30 13.85
N ASP A 218 -14.50 -16.24 13.44
CA ASP A 218 -15.95 -16.19 13.20
C ASP A 218 -16.36 -16.69 11.81
N ARG A 219 -15.39 -16.81 10.90
CA ARG A 219 -15.60 -17.32 9.54
C ARG A 219 -14.35 -18.07 9.06
N PRO A 220 -14.10 -19.30 9.55
CA PRO A 220 -12.92 -20.07 9.19
C PRO A 220 -12.78 -20.26 7.67
N PHE A 221 -11.54 -20.19 7.18
CA PHE A 221 -11.26 -20.27 5.74
C PHE A 221 -11.71 -21.61 5.15
N SER A 222 -11.62 -22.71 5.90
CA SER A 222 -12.11 -24.01 5.46
C SER A 222 -13.62 -24.01 5.17
N ALA A 223 -14.43 -23.39 6.04
CA ALA A 223 -15.87 -23.23 5.83
C ALA A 223 -16.16 -22.32 4.63
N PHE A 224 -15.38 -21.25 4.46
CA PHE A 224 -15.46 -20.36 3.31
C PHE A 224 -15.18 -21.10 2.01
N VAL A 225 -14.12 -21.90 1.93
CA VAL A 225 -13.75 -22.73 0.78
C VAL A 225 -14.85 -23.70 0.43
N ALA A 226 -15.43 -24.40 1.43
CA ALA A 226 -16.56 -25.30 1.21
C ALA A 226 -17.75 -24.58 0.56
N GLY A 227 -18.07 -23.37 1.03
CA GLY A 227 -19.11 -22.52 0.44
C GLY A 227 -18.80 -22.08 -1.00
N LEU A 228 -17.55 -21.75 -1.28
CA LEU A 228 -17.08 -21.37 -2.62
C LEU A 228 -17.27 -22.56 -3.61
N TRP A 229 -16.82 -23.75 -3.24
CA TRP A 229 -16.98 -24.93 -4.08
C TRP A 229 -18.43 -25.40 -4.18
N ASP A 230 -19.27 -25.11 -3.19
CA ASP A 230 -20.72 -25.34 -3.31
C ASP A 230 -21.35 -24.49 -4.40
N ILE A 231 -20.93 -23.22 -4.54
CA ILE A 231 -21.34 -22.38 -5.68
C ILE A 231 -20.91 -22.98 -7.00
N VAL A 232 -19.67 -23.49 -7.10
CA VAL A 232 -19.17 -24.14 -8.33
C VAL A 232 -20.00 -25.37 -8.69
N ARG A 233 -20.42 -26.17 -7.71
CA ARG A 233 -21.25 -27.36 -7.95
C ARG A 233 -22.70 -27.04 -8.35
N LYS A 234 -23.25 -25.97 -7.81
CA LYS A 234 -24.68 -25.60 -8.01
C LYS A 234 -24.93 -24.67 -9.18
N ASN A 235 -23.90 -24.08 -9.75
CA ASN A 235 -24.03 -23.07 -10.80
C ASN A 235 -23.13 -23.39 -12.00
N PRO A 236 -23.48 -22.95 -13.21
CA PRO A 236 -22.67 -23.14 -14.40
C PRO A 236 -21.45 -22.19 -14.41
N VAL A 237 -20.52 -22.38 -13.46
CA VAL A 237 -19.31 -21.58 -13.37
C VAL A 237 -18.37 -21.92 -14.52
N GLU A 238 -18.07 -20.94 -15.36
CA GLU A 238 -17.13 -21.08 -16.47
C GLU A 238 -15.76 -20.48 -16.19
N LYS A 239 -15.70 -19.49 -15.31
CA LYS A 239 -14.46 -18.79 -14.97
C LYS A 239 -14.33 -18.62 -13.47
N LEU A 240 -13.13 -18.85 -12.97
CA LEU A 240 -12.72 -18.50 -11.62
C LEU A 240 -11.67 -17.38 -11.69
N VAL A 241 -11.95 -16.28 -11.01
CA VAL A 241 -11.03 -15.14 -10.88
C VAL A 241 -10.59 -15.06 -9.42
N ILE A 242 -9.32 -15.24 -9.15
CA ILE A 242 -8.70 -15.08 -7.84
C ILE A 242 -8.03 -13.71 -7.81
N ASP A 243 -8.52 -12.81 -6.96
CA ASP A 243 -8.00 -11.44 -6.88
C ASP A 243 -7.16 -11.24 -5.60
N LEU A 244 -5.86 -11.11 -5.81
CA LEU A 244 -4.86 -10.90 -4.77
C LEU A 244 -4.38 -9.43 -4.71
N ARG A 245 -5.01 -8.50 -5.43
CA ARG A 245 -4.52 -7.12 -5.55
C ARG A 245 -4.40 -6.39 -4.22
N ASN A 246 -5.23 -6.72 -3.23
CA ASN A 246 -5.22 -6.12 -1.90
C ASN A 246 -4.43 -6.94 -0.88
N ASN A 247 -3.86 -8.09 -1.25
CA ASN A 247 -3.28 -9.04 -0.32
C ASN A 247 -1.82 -8.70 0.00
N GLY A 248 -1.56 -8.26 1.21
CA GLY A 248 -0.21 -7.98 1.74
C GLY A 248 0.50 -9.19 2.34
N GLY A 249 -0.08 -10.40 2.26
CA GLY A 249 0.49 -11.63 2.84
C GLY A 249 -0.15 -12.05 4.16
N GLY A 250 0.60 -12.78 4.94
CA GLY A 250 0.23 -13.43 6.20
C GLY A 250 0.76 -14.86 6.25
N ASP A 251 -0.09 -15.84 6.57
CA ASP A 251 0.24 -17.26 6.54
C ASP A 251 -0.17 -17.88 5.20
N SER A 252 0.83 -18.30 4.40
CA SER A 252 0.57 -18.89 3.06
C SER A 252 -0.20 -20.19 3.12
N SER A 253 -0.08 -20.98 4.20
CA SER A 253 -0.72 -22.28 4.35
C SER A 253 -2.25 -22.23 4.45
N ILE A 254 -2.79 -21.05 4.76
CA ILE A 254 -4.25 -20.84 4.82
C ILE A 254 -4.91 -21.15 3.46
N LEU A 255 -4.23 -20.89 2.33
CA LEU A 255 -4.78 -21.16 1.00
C LEU A 255 -4.62 -22.61 0.54
N ASP A 256 -3.76 -23.42 1.19
CA ASP A 256 -3.42 -24.79 0.74
C ASP A 256 -4.64 -25.70 0.50
N PRO A 257 -5.67 -25.76 1.37
CA PRO A 257 -6.86 -26.56 1.11
C PRO A 257 -7.57 -26.17 -0.19
N PHE A 258 -7.68 -24.87 -0.46
CA PHE A 258 -8.27 -24.36 -1.70
C PHE A 258 -7.41 -24.72 -2.92
N ILE A 259 -6.09 -24.59 -2.83
CA ILE A 259 -5.16 -24.94 -3.91
C ILE A 259 -5.26 -26.44 -4.24
N GLY A 260 -5.36 -27.30 -3.22
CA GLY A 260 -5.53 -28.76 -3.40
C GLY A 260 -6.81 -29.10 -4.17
N GLU A 261 -7.94 -28.50 -3.79
CA GLU A 261 -9.21 -28.69 -4.50
C GLU A 261 -9.18 -28.11 -5.91
N LEU A 262 -8.56 -26.92 -6.09
CA LEU A 262 -8.40 -26.29 -7.39
C LEU A 262 -7.55 -27.13 -8.34
N ALA A 263 -6.48 -27.74 -7.85
CA ALA A 263 -5.63 -28.63 -8.64
C ALA A 263 -6.40 -29.84 -9.18
N ALA A 264 -7.37 -30.35 -8.43
CA ALA A 264 -8.25 -31.45 -8.82
C ALA A 264 -9.37 -31.01 -9.79
N ALA A 265 -9.78 -29.75 -9.75
CA ALA A 265 -10.89 -29.18 -10.54
C ALA A 265 -10.48 -28.84 -11.98
N LYS A 266 -10.15 -29.86 -12.79
CA LYS A 266 -9.59 -29.72 -14.16
C LYS A 266 -10.45 -28.88 -15.10
N GLU A 267 -11.76 -28.81 -14.88
CA GLU A 267 -12.70 -28.01 -15.66
C GLU A 267 -12.49 -26.50 -15.47
N ILE A 268 -11.98 -26.10 -14.30
CA ILE A 268 -11.71 -24.70 -13.95
C ILE A 268 -10.22 -24.40 -14.03
N ASN A 269 -9.37 -25.31 -13.54
CA ASN A 269 -7.92 -25.13 -13.53
C ASN A 269 -7.30 -25.34 -14.92
N ARG A 270 -7.61 -24.44 -15.84
CA ARG A 270 -7.07 -24.45 -17.19
C ARG A 270 -7.06 -23.04 -17.80
N LYS A 271 -6.23 -22.87 -18.83
CA LYS A 271 -6.14 -21.62 -19.60
C LYS A 271 -7.51 -21.16 -20.10
N GLY A 272 -7.83 -19.89 -19.88
CA GLY A 272 -9.09 -19.26 -20.27
C GLY A 272 -10.23 -19.46 -19.27
N ARG A 273 -10.03 -20.23 -18.19
CA ARG A 273 -11.01 -20.47 -17.13
C ARG A 273 -10.53 -19.99 -15.77
N LEU A 274 -9.26 -20.17 -15.44
CA LEU A 274 -8.64 -19.67 -14.23
C LEU A 274 -7.86 -18.38 -14.52
N PHE A 275 -8.11 -17.36 -13.71
CA PHE A 275 -7.43 -16.07 -13.77
C PHE A 275 -6.97 -15.67 -12.38
N VAL A 276 -5.71 -15.29 -12.25
CA VAL A 276 -5.14 -14.74 -11.02
C VAL A 276 -4.79 -13.28 -11.26
N ILE A 277 -5.32 -12.38 -10.43
CA ILE A 277 -5.05 -10.94 -10.52
C ILE A 277 -4.12 -10.55 -9.38
N VAL A 278 -2.96 -10.03 -9.72
CA VAL A 278 -2.00 -9.46 -8.77
C VAL A 278 -1.93 -7.95 -8.91
N GLY A 279 -1.44 -7.26 -7.89
CA GLY A 279 -1.32 -5.81 -7.87
C GLY A 279 -0.12 -5.32 -7.07
N ARG A 280 0.00 -4.02 -6.90
CA ARG A 280 1.11 -3.38 -6.17
C ARG A 280 1.21 -3.83 -4.71
N ARG A 281 0.08 -4.21 -4.11
CA ARG A 281 -0.01 -4.64 -2.71
C ARG A 281 0.15 -6.14 -2.54
N THR A 282 0.12 -6.92 -3.63
CA THR A 282 0.38 -8.36 -3.55
C THR A 282 1.81 -8.57 -3.07
N PHE A 283 1.96 -9.09 -1.86
CA PHE A 283 3.27 -9.15 -1.20
C PHE A 283 3.38 -10.39 -0.29
N SER A 284 4.62 -10.81 0.01
CA SER A 284 4.93 -11.89 0.95
C SER A 284 4.19 -13.19 0.58
N SER A 285 3.50 -13.82 1.53
CA SER A 285 2.73 -15.06 1.31
C SER A 285 1.74 -15.00 0.15
N ALA A 286 1.19 -13.81 -0.17
CA ALA A 286 0.30 -13.67 -1.31
C ALA A 286 1.01 -13.85 -2.66
N ILE A 287 2.32 -13.55 -2.74
CA ILE A 287 3.13 -13.86 -3.94
C ILE A 287 3.32 -15.37 -4.04
N LEU A 288 3.63 -16.06 -2.93
CA LEU A 288 3.75 -17.52 -2.91
C LEU A 288 2.45 -18.21 -3.35
N ASN A 289 1.31 -17.66 -2.91
CA ASN A 289 0.00 -18.19 -3.30
C ASN A 289 -0.40 -17.87 -4.76
N ALA A 290 0.28 -16.91 -5.42
CA ALA A 290 0.02 -16.56 -6.81
C ALA A 290 0.84 -17.41 -7.83
N LEU A 291 1.91 -18.04 -7.35
CA LEU A 291 2.82 -18.89 -8.15
C LEU A 291 2.33 -20.32 -8.23
#